data_9177b3a4f1e0c4a6750c54f9f301bc60
#
_entry.id   9177b3a4f1e0c4a6750c54f9f301bc60
#
_cell.length_a   1.000
_cell.length_b   1.000
_cell.length_c   1.000
_cell.angle_alpha   90.00
_cell.angle_beta   90.00
_cell.angle_gamma   90.00
#
_symmetry.space_group_name_H-M   'P 1'
#
loop_
_entity.id
_entity.type
_entity.pdbx_description
1 polymer ?
#
loop_
_entity_poly.entity_id
_entity_poly.type
_entity_poly.pdbx_seq_one_letter_code
_entity_poly.pdbx_strand_id
1 'polypeptide(L)' 'MEYILTEIDDRIRVTISNDDKEIGLLYFEKAKLSFTNKPLSMGSWACVDAKIEDDSIFHEGFTPKQMVGECQELIRQAGY' A
#
# COMPACT_ATOMS: atom_id res chain seq x y z
N MET A 1 1.00 14.80 0.16
CA MET A 1 0.74 13.62 -0.71
C MET A 1 -0.67 13.12 -0.50
N GLU A 2 -1.28 12.67 -1.56
CA GLU A 2 -2.60 12.06 -1.50
C GLU A 2 -2.50 10.57 -1.78
N TYR A 3 -3.33 9.80 -1.08
CA TYR A 3 -3.42 8.35 -1.24
C TYR A 3 -4.85 8.01 -1.60
N ILE A 4 -5.04 7.35 -2.74
CA ILE A 4 -6.36 6.94 -3.21
C ILE A 4 -6.40 5.41 -3.22
N LEU A 5 -7.31 4.84 -2.42
CA LEU A 5 -7.47 3.39 -2.31
C LEU A 5 -8.55 2.94 -3.27
N THR A 6 -8.25 1.90 -4.05
CA THR A 6 -9.19 1.31 -4.98
C THR A 6 -9.18 -0.20 -4.79
N GLU A 7 -10.35 -0.77 -4.51
CA GLU A 7 -10.49 -2.22 -4.38
C GLU A 7 -10.61 -2.83 -5.76
N ILE A 8 -9.74 -3.79 -6.08
CA ILE A 8 -9.73 -4.48 -7.38
C ILE A 8 -9.61 -5.97 -7.09
N ASP A 9 -10.70 -6.69 -7.28
CA ASP A 9 -10.79 -8.11 -6.95
C ASP A 9 -10.37 -8.32 -5.50
N ASP A 10 -9.32 -9.13 -5.25
CA ASP A 10 -8.85 -9.40 -3.89
C ASP A 10 -7.69 -8.49 -3.48
N ARG A 11 -7.46 -7.42 -4.22
CA ARG A 11 -6.35 -6.50 -3.99
C ARG A 11 -6.83 -5.10 -3.67
N ILE A 12 -5.99 -4.37 -2.97
CA ILE A 12 -6.16 -2.92 -2.80
C ILE A 12 -5.04 -2.24 -3.58
N ARG A 13 -5.42 -1.39 -4.51
CA ARG A 13 -4.46 -0.53 -5.21
C ARG A 13 -4.43 0.82 -4.52
N VAL A 14 -3.25 1.28 -4.17
CA VAL A 14 -3.07 2.63 -3.63
C VAL A 14 -2.38 3.47 -4.68
N THR A 15 -3.07 4.49 -5.15
CA THR A 15 -2.50 5.48 -6.07
C THR A 15 -1.96 6.64 -5.24
N ILE A 16 -0.71 6.98 -5.44
CA ILE A 16 -0.04 8.02 -4.66
C ILE A 16 0.23 9.20 -5.57
N SER A 17 -0.26 10.38 -5.16
CA SER A 17 -0.10 11.62 -5.91
C SER A 17 0.53 12.69 -5.05
N ASN A 18 1.30 13.55 -5.67
CA ASN A 18 1.90 14.71 -5.02
C ASN A 18 1.79 15.91 -5.96
N ASP A 19 1.21 17.02 -5.49
CA ASP A 19 0.97 18.21 -6.29
C ASP A 19 0.21 17.89 -7.58
N ASP A 20 -0.89 17.12 -7.45
CA ASP A 20 -1.78 16.72 -8.54
C ASP A 20 -1.11 15.83 -9.59
N LYS A 21 0.07 15.29 -9.28
CA LYS A 21 0.79 14.41 -10.17
C LYS A 21 0.88 13.02 -9.54
N GLU A 22 0.48 11.99 -10.29
CA GLU A 22 0.62 10.61 -9.84
C GLU A 22 2.10 10.23 -9.82
N ILE A 23 2.60 9.79 -8.68
CA ILE A 23 4.01 9.46 -8.50
C ILE A 23 4.25 7.98 -8.24
N GLY A 24 3.21 7.22 -7.94
CA GLY A 24 3.40 5.80 -7.70
C GLY A 24 2.10 5.03 -7.54
N LEU A 25 2.23 3.72 -7.70
CA LEU A 25 1.17 2.76 -7.50
C LEU A 25 1.69 1.62 -6.64
N LEU A 26 0.92 1.27 -5.60
CA LEU A 26 1.24 0.10 -4.79
C LEU A 26 0.04 -0.83 -4.79
N TYR A 27 0.32 -2.14 -4.82
CA TYR A 27 -0.71 -3.17 -4.76
C TYR A 27 -0.54 -3.99 -3.51
N PHE A 28 -1.64 -4.23 -2.82
CA PHE A 28 -1.65 -4.95 -1.55
C PHE A 28 -2.58 -6.14 -1.64
N GLU A 29 -2.17 -7.25 -1.02
CA GLU A 29 -2.99 -8.44 -0.86
C GLU A 29 -3.03 -8.81 0.60
N LYS A 30 -4.11 -9.48 1.01
CA LYS A 30 -4.26 -9.91 2.39
C LYS A 30 -3.21 -10.97 2.70
N ALA A 31 -2.45 -10.76 3.77
CA ALA A 31 -1.41 -11.70 4.19
C ALA A 31 -2.04 -13.00 4.69
N LYS A 32 -1.44 -14.14 4.35
CA LYS A 32 -1.95 -15.46 4.71
C LYS A 32 -0.82 -16.34 5.20
N LEU A 33 -1.18 -17.28 6.09
CA LEU A 33 -0.26 -18.34 6.49
C LEU A 33 -0.13 -19.32 5.35
N SER A 34 1.11 -19.66 4.98
CA SER A 34 1.38 -20.49 3.81
C SER A 34 0.83 -21.91 3.91
N PHE A 35 0.74 -22.46 5.11
CA PHE A 35 0.29 -23.85 5.29
C PHE A 35 -1.17 -23.96 5.70
N THR A 36 -1.79 -22.92 6.18
CA THR A 36 -3.21 -22.93 6.58
C THR A 36 -4.10 -22.15 5.63
N ASN A 37 -3.49 -21.30 4.81
CA ASN A 37 -4.20 -20.44 3.87
C ASN A 37 -5.18 -19.48 4.55
N LYS A 38 -4.95 -19.19 5.83
CA LYS A 38 -5.75 -18.25 6.60
C LYS A 38 -5.03 -16.91 6.71
N PRO A 39 -5.75 -15.79 6.85
CA PRO A 39 -5.10 -14.52 7.10
C PRO A 39 -4.24 -14.59 8.36
N LEU A 40 -3.04 -13.96 8.32
CA LEU A 40 -2.17 -13.88 9.49
C LEU A 40 -2.85 -13.11 10.62
N SER A 41 -3.53 -12.03 10.29
CA SER A 41 -4.36 -11.30 11.21
C SER A 41 -5.39 -10.55 10.41
N MET A 42 -6.52 -10.24 11.04
CA MET A 42 -7.55 -9.48 10.38
C MET A 42 -7.02 -8.09 10.01
N GLY A 43 -7.19 -7.71 8.74
CA GLY A 43 -6.74 -6.41 8.27
C GLY A 43 -5.26 -6.32 7.95
N SER A 44 -4.53 -7.44 7.97
CA SER A 44 -3.12 -7.43 7.57
C SER A 44 -3.02 -7.48 6.04
N TRP A 45 -2.39 -6.47 5.48
CA TRP A 45 -2.20 -6.35 4.04
C TRP A 45 -0.72 -6.23 3.73
N ALA A 46 -0.24 -7.01 2.78
CA ALA A 46 1.16 -7.02 2.36
C ALA A 46 1.30 -6.37 0.99
N CYS A 47 2.30 -5.53 0.83
CA CYS A 47 2.61 -4.95 -0.46
C CYS A 47 3.24 -6.03 -1.35
N VAL A 48 2.57 -6.34 -2.46
CA VAL A 48 3.01 -7.39 -3.37
C VAL A 48 3.57 -6.84 -4.67
N ASP A 49 3.31 -5.58 -4.97
CA ASP A 49 3.85 -4.94 -6.16
C ASP A 49 3.89 -3.43 -5.93
N ALA A 50 4.89 -2.79 -6.51
CA ALA A 50 5.05 -1.34 -6.39
C ALA A 50 5.68 -0.79 -7.66
N LYS A 51 5.16 0.34 -8.13
CA LYS A 51 5.72 1.07 -9.24
C LYS A 51 5.84 2.53 -8.83
N ILE A 52 7.06 2.99 -8.64
CA ILE A 52 7.33 4.39 -8.27
C ILE A 52 7.89 5.11 -9.49
N GLU A 53 7.18 6.11 -9.96
CA GLU A 53 7.58 6.88 -11.15
C GLU A 53 8.45 8.08 -10.79
N ASP A 54 8.28 8.61 -9.58
CA ASP A 54 9.07 9.74 -9.10
C ASP A 54 9.57 9.44 -7.69
N ASP A 55 10.84 9.08 -7.59
CA ASP A 55 11.44 8.70 -6.31
C ASP A 55 12.06 9.89 -5.57
N SER A 56 11.93 11.10 -6.12
CA SER A 56 12.48 12.30 -5.48
C SER A 56 11.81 12.60 -4.14
N ILE A 57 10.65 12.00 -3.87
CA ILE A 57 9.96 12.16 -2.59
C ILE A 57 10.65 11.41 -1.46
N PHE A 58 11.50 10.44 -1.77
CA PHE A 58 12.19 9.67 -0.73
C PHE A 58 13.42 10.44 -0.28
N HIS A 59 13.52 10.64 1.03
CA HIS A 59 14.61 11.37 1.65
C HIS A 59 14.81 10.82 3.06
N GLU A 60 15.75 11.39 3.78
CA GLU A 60 16.00 10.99 5.15
C GLU A 60 14.72 11.15 5.97
N GLY A 61 14.32 10.10 6.65
CA GLY A 61 13.10 10.07 7.43
C GLY A 61 11.84 9.67 6.67
N PHE A 62 11.89 9.64 5.33
CA PHE A 62 10.78 9.13 4.54
C PHE A 62 11.32 8.17 3.48
N THR A 63 11.07 6.89 3.70
CA THR A 63 11.61 5.79 2.88
C THR A 63 10.48 5.04 2.22
N PRO A 64 10.78 4.20 1.20
CA PRO A 64 9.76 3.31 0.63
C PRO A 64 9.08 2.43 1.68
N LYS A 65 9.81 1.96 2.67
CA LYS A 65 9.25 1.16 3.75
C LYS A 65 8.22 1.95 4.54
N GLN A 66 8.50 3.21 4.82
CA GLN A 66 7.55 4.07 5.52
C GLN A 66 6.32 4.35 4.67
N MET A 67 6.49 4.54 3.37
CA MET A 67 5.35 4.72 2.46
C MET A 67 4.44 3.50 2.49
N VAL A 68 5.00 2.30 2.44
CA VAL A 68 4.24 1.06 2.53
C VAL A 68 3.48 1.01 3.86
N GLY A 69 4.14 1.35 4.96
CA GLY A 69 3.51 1.36 6.28
C GLY A 69 2.34 2.33 6.36
N GLU A 70 2.47 3.51 5.78
CA GLU A 70 1.38 4.48 5.75
C GLU A 70 0.20 3.97 4.94
N CYS A 71 0.46 3.31 3.80
CA CYS A 71 -0.60 2.72 3.00
C CYS A 71 -1.32 1.60 3.75
N GLN A 72 -0.58 0.74 4.45
CA GLN A 72 -1.18 -0.31 5.26
C GLN A 72 -2.10 0.26 6.34
N GLU A 73 -1.68 1.33 6.98
CA GLU A 73 -2.49 1.98 8.01
C GLU A 73 -3.76 2.57 7.41
N LEU A 74 -3.67 3.20 6.24
CA LEU A 74 -4.84 3.76 5.57
C LEU A 74 -5.82 2.67 5.16
N ILE A 75 -5.33 1.54 4.68
CA ILE A 75 -6.17 0.39 4.32
C ILE A 75 -6.92 -0.09 5.55
N ARG A 76 -6.21 -0.22 6.68
CA ARG A 76 -6.82 -0.63 7.94
C ARG A 76 -7.89 0.36 8.40
N GLN A 77 -7.60 1.65 8.33
CA GLN A 77 -8.53 2.69 8.74
C GLN A 77 -9.77 2.74 7.85
N ALA A 78 -9.64 2.35 6.60
CA ALA A 78 -10.76 2.31 5.67
C ALA A 78 -11.68 1.11 5.91
N GLY A 79 -11.33 0.22 6.83
CA GLY A 79 -12.19 -0.91 7.20
C GLY A 79 -11.94 -2.19 6.43
N TYR A 80 -10.85 -2.27 5.69
CA TYR A 80 -10.54 -3.48 4.92
C TYR A 80 -9.88 -4.57 5.76
#